data_acc3a806bfb31d0bffac65b0ad99551c
#
_entry.id   acc3a806bfb31d0bffac65b0ad99551c
#
_cell.length_a   1.000
_cell.length_b   1.000
_cell.length_c   1.000
_cell.angle_alpha   90.00
_cell.angle_beta   90.00
_cell.angle_gamma   90.00
#
_symmetry.space_group_name_H-M   'P 1'
#
loop_
_entity.id
_entity.type
_entity.pdbx_description
1 polymer ?
#
loop_
_entity_poly.entity_id
_entity_poly.type
_entity_poly.pdbx_seq_one_letter_code
_entity_poly.pdbx_strand_id
1 'polypeptide(L)'
;MHEEVTITTHRGIRLSGTLTEGESDAAVIFSHGFLDERSSRGRFTDLMTAYADAGYATLAFDYSGCGRSDDEVVLVSREIEDFNSVSDFLSDAGYPRQAVHGHSLGSLIALRANSPWVRTMILTGALTGPLDYPWGEIFSAAQLDELGRTGRMRVPDDGPTPREATVIAADTLASFSTISQSQLLAPIRCPVLLIHGGQLIEGEEHQLLTHSRVGLPLLPPGSRLEVLRGADHALLDYIEAVARHGLDWLAEHLPVEAEGPRTRLRADGRAAVDA
;
A
#
# COMPACT_ATOMS: atom_id res chain seq x y z
N MET A 1 14.61 14.91 -5.06
CA MET A 1 13.98 15.99 -4.23
C MET A 1 12.58 15.51 -3.91
N HIS A 2 12.15 15.55 -2.63
CA HIS A 2 10.78 15.18 -2.25
C HIS A 2 9.85 16.38 -2.46
N GLU A 3 8.73 16.16 -3.12
CA GLU A 3 7.69 17.16 -3.38
C GLU A 3 6.37 16.72 -2.75
N GLU A 4 5.70 17.63 -2.02
CA GLU A 4 4.35 17.41 -1.52
C GLU A 4 3.35 17.60 -2.67
N VAL A 5 2.54 16.58 -2.92
CA VAL A 5 1.54 16.59 -3.98
C VAL A 5 0.13 16.45 -3.42
N THR A 6 -0.83 17.05 -4.11
CA THR A 6 -2.25 16.85 -3.82
C THR A 6 -2.91 16.18 -5.01
N ILE A 7 -3.50 15.02 -4.78
CA ILE A 7 -4.17 14.22 -5.82
C ILE A 7 -5.66 14.29 -5.57
N THR A 8 -6.42 14.76 -6.56
CA THR A 8 -7.88 14.84 -6.45
C THR A 8 -8.50 13.57 -7.04
N THR A 9 -9.24 12.84 -6.23
CA THR A 9 -9.95 11.62 -6.66
C THR A 9 -11.18 11.98 -7.52
N HIS A 10 -11.73 10.99 -8.23
CA HIS A 10 -12.99 11.17 -8.98
C HIS A 10 -14.18 11.55 -8.09
N ARG A 11 -14.09 11.29 -6.78
CA ARG A 11 -15.08 11.73 -5.78
C ARG A 11 -14.88 13.18 -5.31
N GLY A 12 -13.83 13.86 -5.78
CA GLY A 12 -13.48 15.21 -5.36
C GLY A 12 -12.74 15.30 -4.01
N ILE A 13 -12.33 14.17 -3.44
CA ILE A 13 -11.51 14.08 -2.22
C ILE A 13 -10.06 14.39 -2.59
N ARG A 14 -9.38 15.18 -1.75
CA ARG A 14 -7.96 15.50 -1.92
C ARG A 14 -7.13 14.55 -1.07
N LEU A 15 -6.26 13.81 -1.73
CA LEU A 15 -5.26 12.96 -1.11
C LEU A 15 -3.93 13.72 -1.02
N SER A 16 -3.28 13.62 0.14
CA SER A 16 -1.95 14.17 0.36
C SER A 16 -0.90 13.11 0.08
N GLY A 17 0.13 13.44 -0.67
CA GLY A 17 1.21 12.52 -1.01
C GLY A 17 2.58 13.20 -1.03
N THR A 18 3.63 12.39 -1.00
CA THR A 18 5.02 12.78 -1.19
C THR A 18 5.56 12.07 -2.41
N LEU A 19 5.92 12.83 -3.43
CA LEU A 19 6.49 12.34 -4.69
C LEU A 19 8.00 12.61 -4.71
N THR A 20 8.76 11.63 -5.16
CA THR A 20 10.16 11.82 -5.58
C THR A 20 10.25 11.46 -7.05
N GLU A 21 10.70 12.39 -7.88
CA GLU A 21 10.92 12.12 -9.31
C GLU A 21 12.01 11.07 -9.50
N GLY A 22 11.82 10.21 -10.50
CA GLY A 22 12.77 9.18 -10.92
C GLY A 22 13.56 9.55 -12.17
N GLU A 23 14.46 8.67 -12.56
CA GLU A 23 15.28 8.83 -13.77
C GLU A 23 14.64 8.22 -15.04
N SER A 24 13.57 7.44 -14.88
CA SER A 24 12.84 6.75 -15.96
C SER A 24 11.33 6.96 -15.84
N ASP A 25 10.55 6.32 -16.71
CA ASP A 25 9.08 6.28 -16.70
C ASP A 25 8.51 5.25 -15.69
N ALA A 26 9.39 4.66 -14.86
CA ALA A 26 9.02 3.69 -13.85
C ALA A 26 8.81 4.33 -12.48
N ALA A 27 7.71 3.99 -11.80
CA ALA A 27 7.39 4.48 -10.47
C ALA A 27 6.98 3.37 -9.51
N VAL A 28 7.20 3.59 -8.21
CA VAL A 28 6.71 2.74 -7.12
C VAL A 28 5.71 3.50 -6.27
N ILE A 29 4.48 2.98 -6.17
CA ILE A 29 3.41 3.48 -5.29
C ILE A 29 3.52 2.77 -3.95
N PHE A 30 3.51 3.53 -2.86
CA PHE A 30 3.50 3.01 -1.50
C PHE A 30 2.10 3.07 -0.91
N SER A 31 1.56 1.91 -0.53
CA SER A 31 0.20 1.71 -0.03
C SER A 31 0.26 1.26 1.44
N HIS A 32 -0.10 2.17 2.37
CA HIS A 32 0.04 1.95 3.81
C HIS A 32 -1.03 1.02 4.40
N GLY A 33 -0.80 0.59 5.64
CA GLY A 33 -1.66 -0.33 6.36
C GLY A 33 -2.89 0.32 7.02
N PHE A 34 -3.65 -0.50 7.74
CA PHE A 34 -4.84 -0.07 8.48
C PHE A 34 -4.51 0.93 9.58
N LEU A 35 -5.26 2.03 9.64
CA LEU A 35 -5.07 3.13 10.61
C LEU A 35 -3.63 3.67 10.66
N ASP A 36 -3.01 3.76 9.51
CA ASP A 36 -1.63 4.26 9.35
C ASP A 36 -1.64 5.50 8.45
N GLU A 37 -0.47 6.04 8.15
CA GLU A 37 -0.28 7.15 7.24
C GLU A 37 0.87 6.83 6.26
N ARG A 38 1.14 7.72 5.31
CA ARG A 38 2.06 7.49 4.19
C ARG A 38 3.49 7.12 4.55
N SER A 39 4.00 7.47 5.76
CA SER A 39 5.32 7.02 6.18
C SER A 39 5.32 5.58 6.65
N SER A 40 4.14 5.06 7.01
CA SER A 40 3.94 3.72 7.54
C SER A 40 4.92 3.41 8.67
N ARG A 41 4.89 4.25 9.72
CA ARG A 41 5.81 4.21 10.87
C ARG A 41 7.28 4.38 10.49
N GLY A 42 7.57 5.16 9.44
CA GLY A 42 8.91 5.41 8.94
C GLY A 42 9.42 4.41 7.89
N ARG A 43 8.86 3.19 7.81
CA ARG A 43 9.34 2.16 6.86
C ARG A 43 9.31 2.60 5.41
N PHE A 44 8.27 3.34 4.99
CA PHE A 44 8.17 3.79 3.61
C PHE A 44 9.14 4.94 3.31
N THR A 45 9.51 5.74 4.30
CA THR A 45 10.53 6.79 4.12
C THR A 45 11.88 6.18 3.69
N ASP A 46 12.32 5.12 4.37
CA ASP A 46 13.58 4.45 4.06
C ASP A 46 13.51 3.72 2.72
N LEU A 47 12.39 3.02 2.45
CA LEU A 47 12.19 2.30 1.18
C LEU A 47 12.07 3.25 -0.01
N MET A 48 11.37 4.39 0.13
CA MET A 48 11.30 5.43 -0.90
C MET A 48 12.69 5.95 -1.26
N THR A 49 13.52 6.20 -0.25
CA THR A 49 14.91 6.64 -0.46
C THR A 49 15.69 5.59 -1.23
N ALA A 50 15.65 4.32 -0.80
CA ALA A 50 16.36 3.23 -1.47
C ALA A 50 15.94 3.03 -2.93
N TYR A 51 14.63 3.14 -3.22
CA TYR A 51 14.11 2.98 -4.58
C TYR A 51 14.37 4.22 -5.45
N ALA A 52 14.33 5.42 -4.88
CA ALA A 52 14.69 6.64 -5.58
C ALA A 52 16.18 6.67 -5.96
N ASP A 53 17.06 6.22 -5.06
CA ASP A 53 18.51 6.09 -5.33
C ASP A 53 18.79 5.07 -6.45
N ALA A 54 17.89 4.13 -6.67
CA ALA A 54 17.95 3.17 -7.77
C ALA A 54 17.28 3.68 -9.08
N GLY A 55 16.81 4.95 -9.10
CA GLY A 55 16.29 5.63 -10.31
C GLY A 55 14.77 5.54 -10.48
N TYR A 56 14.02 4.94 -9.57
CA TYR A 56 12.56 4.91 -9.63
C TYR A 56 11.95 6.22 -9.12
N ALA A 57 10.89 6.69 -9.77
CA ALA A 57 10.00 7.64 -9.09
C ALA A 57 9.29 6.91 -7.92
N THR A 58 9.08 7.61 -6.81
CA THR A 58 8.38 7.03 -5.65
C THR A 58 7.27 7.95 -5.18
N LEU A 59 6.10 7.38 -4.89
CA LEU A 59 4.95 8.11 -4.38
C LEU A 59 4.34 7.37 -3.19
N ALA A 60 4.43 7.99 -2.00
CA ALA A 60 3.66 7.58 -0.83
C ALA A 60 2.54 8.59 -0.59
N PHE A 61 1.34 8.10 -0.26
CA PHE A 61 0.16 8.94 -0.06
C PHE A 61 -0.66 8.45 1.13
N ASP A 62 -1.44 9.37 1.69
CA ASP A 62 -2.42 9.07 2.72
C ASP A 62 -3.76 8.74 2.06
N TYR A 63 -4.39 7.62 2.41
CA TYR A 63 -5.76 7.32 1.98
C TYR A 63 -6.75 8.35 2.53
N SER A 64 -7.91 8.50 1.90
CA SER A 64 -8.99 9.36 2.41
C SER A 64 -9.39 8.95 3.83
N GLY A 65 -9.53 9.94 4.71
CA GLY A 65 -9.76 9.74 6.14
C GLY A 65 -8.51 9.39 6.95
N CYS A 66 -7.33 9.30 6.34
CA CYS A 66 -6.05 9.04 7.00
C CYS A 66 -5.08 10.21 6.83
N GLY A 67 -4.10 10.31 7.71
CA GLY A 67 -2.99 11.24 7.62
C GLY A 67 -3.40 12.69 7.37
N ARG A 68 -2.92 13.28 6.27
CA ARG A 68 -3.19 14.66 5.85
C ARG A 68 -4.21 14.77 4.72
N SER A 69 -4.77 13.66 4.26
CA SER A 69 -5.83 13.64 3.26
C SER A 69 -7.16 14.17 3.81
N ASP A 70 -8.08 14.56 2.93
CA ASP A 70 -9.40 15.03 3.35
C ASP A 70 -10.14 13.99 4.21
N ASP A 71 -11.05 14.48 5.06
CA ASP A 71 -11.84 13.64 5.94
C ASP A 71 -12.83 12.79 5.15
N GLU A 72 -12.79 11.50 5.40
CA GLU A 72 -13.76 10.53 4.91
C GLU A 72 -13.89 9.36 5.88
N VAL A 73 -14.97 8.60 5.79
CA VAL A 73 -15.09 7.31 6.48
C VAL A 73 -14.21 6.30 5.78
N VAL A 74 -13.27 5.70 6.49
CA VAL A 74 -12.39 4.66 5.96
C VAL A 74 -13.23 3.45 5.58
N LEU A 75 -13.22 3.13 4.30
CA LEU A 75 -13.85 1.98 3.66
C LEU A 75 -12.90 1.40 2.63
N VAL A 76 -12.69 0.09 2.65
CA VAL A 76 -11.80 -0.59 1.69
C VAL A 76 -12.17 -0.28 0.24
N SER A 77 -13.47 -0.14 -0.08
CA SER A 77 -13.91 0.24 -1.43
C SER A 77 -13.45 1.64 -1.85
N ARG A 78 -13.43 2.59 -0.90
CA ARG A 78 -12.95 3.96 -1.15
C ARG A 78 -11.44 4.02 -1.26
N GLU A 79 -10.72 3.28 -0.42
CA GLU A 79 -9.27 3.16 -0.51
C GLU A 79 -8.83 2.54 -1.86
N ILE A 80 -9.61 1.60 -2.42
CA ILE A 80 -9.38 1.09 -3.78
C ILE A 80 -9.55 2.19 -4.83
N GLU A 81 -10.57 3.04 -4.73
CA GLU A 81 -10.77 4.16 -5.64
C GLU A 81 -9.66 5.23 -5.48
N ASP A 82 -9.22 5.50 -4.25
CA ASP A 82 -8.08 6.39 -3.97
C ASP A 82 -6.82 5.86 -4.63
N PHE A 83 -6.51 4.58 -4.44
CA PHE A 83 -5.36 3.94 -5.06
C PHE A 83 -5.39 4.06 -6.59
N ASN A 84 -6.54 3.80 -7.21
CA ASN A 84 -6.68 3.94 -8.67
C ASN A 84 -6.47 5.39 -9.12
N SER A 85 -6.99 6.37 -8.37
CA SER A 85 -6.77 7.80 -8.66
C SER A 85 -5.28 8.18 -8.56
N VAL A 86 -4.54 7.61 -7.61
CA VAL A 86 -3.10 7.80 -7.46
C VAL A 86 -2.32 7.15 -8.62
N SER A 87 -2.72 5.96 -9.02
CA SER A 87 -2.11 5.25 -10.15
C SER A 87 -2.34 5.98 -11.48
N ASP A 88 -3.55 6.51 -11.71
CA ASP A 88 -3.86 7.32 -12.88
C ASP A 88 -3.07 8.65 -12.87
N PHE A 89 -2.99 9.33 -11.71
CA PHE A 89 -2.18 10.54 -11.54
C PHE A 89 -0.73 10.32 -11.95
N LEU A 90 -0.09 9.23 -11.50
CA LEU A 90 1.27 8.90 -11.89
C LEU A 90 1.40 8.61 -13.40
N SER A 91 0.43 7.91 -13.98
CA SER A 91 0.43 7.68 -15.43
C SER A 91 0.36 8.98 -16.21
N ASP A 92 -0.52 9.92 -15.81
CA ASP A 92 -0.66 11.25 -16.41
C ASP A 92 0.59 12.12 -16.20
N ALA A 93 1.31 11.87 -15.10
CA ALA A 93 2.58 12.52 -14.78
C ALA A 93 3.79 11.97 -15.56
N GLY A 94 3.57 10.98 -16.43
CA GLY A 94 4.64 10.38 -17.25
C GLY A 94 5.26 9.10 -16.68
N TYR A 95 4.60 8.47 -15.69
CA TYR A 95 5.02 7.21 -15.06
C TYR A 95 4.00 6.07 -15.32
N PRO A 96 3.83 5.60 -16.58
CA PRO A 96 2.86 4.55 -16.91
C PRO A 96 3.34 3.13 -16.53
N ARG A 97 4.61 2.95 -16.17
CA ARG A 97 5.16 1.69 -15.70
C ARG A 97 5.27 1.73 -14.20
N GLN A 98 4.34 1.04 -13.51
CA GLN A 98 4.22 1.16 -12.07
C GLN A 98 4.44 -0.16 -11.36
N ALA A 99 5.08 -0.09 -10.19
CA ALA A 99 5.05 -1.12 -9.17
C ALA A 99 4.28 -0.61 -7.95
N VAL A 100 3.81 -1.54 -7.11
CA VAL A 100 3.23 -1.23 -5.80
C VAL A 100 4.08 -1.86 -4.72
N HIS A 101 4.40 -1.08 -3.68
CA HIS A 101 4.87 -1.60 -2.41
C HIS A 101 3.75 -1.43 -1.37
N GLY A 102 2.99 -2.50 -1.13
CA GLY A 102 1.88 -2.49 -0.18
C GLY A 102 2.25 -3.17 1.15
N HIS A 103 1.81 -2.59 2.28
CA HIS A 103 1.98 -3.20 3.59
C HIS A 103 0.64 -3.52 4.23
N SER A 104 0.48 -4.75 4.78
CA SER A 104 -0.71 -5.15 5.53
C SER A 104 -2.01 -4.87 4.73
N LEU A 105 -2.96 -4.04 5.23
CA LEU A 105 -4.17 -3.66 4.48
C LEU A 105 -3.84 -3.06 3.12
N GLY A 106 -2.77 -2.26 2.99
CA GLY A 106 -2.34 -1.70 1.72
C GLY A 106 -2.03 -2.76 0.66
N SER A 107 -1.64 -3.97 1.06
CA SER A 107 -1.49 -5.10 0.14
C SER A 107 -2.83 -5.61 -0.39
N LEU A 108 -3.86 -5.67 0.45
CA LEU A 108 -5.22 -6.03 0.05
C LEU A 108 -5.80 -5.00 -0.93
N ILE A 109 -5.59 -3.71 -0.64
CA ILE A 109 -6.02 -2.62 -1.53
C ILE A 109 -5.36 -2.77 -2.90
N ALA A 110 -4.04 -2.94 -2.96
CA ALA A 110 -3.31 -3.12 -4.21
C ALA A 110 -3.82 -4.32 -5.03
N LEU A 111 -4.03 -5.47 -4.38
CA LEU A 111 -4.57 -6.68 -5.02
C LEU A 111 -6.00 -6.47 -5.55
N ARG A 112 -6.86 -5.76 -4.81
CA ARG A 112 -8.25 -5.48 -5.22
C ARG A 112 -8.35 -4.39 -6.30
N ALA A 113 -7.50 -3.37 -6.23
CA ALA A 113 -7.46 -2.30 -7.21
C ALA A 113 -7.04 -2.82 -8.59
N ASN A 114 -6.05 -3.72 -8.64
CA ASN A 114 -5.57 -4.38 -9.86
C ASN A 114 -5.44 -3.40 -11.04
N SER A 115 -4.80 -2.23 -10.77
CA SER A 115 -4.65 -1.14 -11.73
C SER A 115 -3.95 -1.61 -13.01
N PRO A 116 -4.38 -1.16 -14.21
CA PRO A 116 -3.78 -1.55 -15.48
C PRO A 116 -2.36 -1.03 -15.68
N TRP A 117 -1.94 -0.04 -14.90
CA TRP A 117 -0.59 0.53 -14.94
C TRP A 117 0.42 -0.29 -14.14
N VAL A 118 -0.04 -1.11 -13.18
CA VAL A 118 0.81 -1.92 -12.31
C VAL A 118 1.36 -3.13 -13.05
N ARG A 119 2.68 -3.22 -13.12
CA ARG A 119 3.44 -4.29 -13.79
C ARG A 119 3.95 -5.35 -12.83
N THR A 120 4.10 -5.01 -11.56
CA THR A 120 4.54 -5.92 -10.50
C THR A 120 4.14 -5.37 -9.13
N MET A 121 4.12 -6.24 -8.12
CA MET A 121 3.79 -5.87 -6.74
C MET A 121 4.83 -6.43 -5.78
N ILE A 122 5.16 -5.66 -4.74
CA ILE A 122 5.93 -6.06 -3.57
C ILE A 122 4.98 -5.89 -2.37
N LEU A 123 4.62 -6.97 -1.72
CA LEU A 123 3.60 -6.97 -0.67
C LEU A 123 4.18 -7.51 0.63
N THR A 124 4.33 -6.63 1.62
CA THR A 124 4.86 -6.95 2.94
C THR A 124 3.74 -7.20 3.95
N GLY A 125 3.84 -8.28 4.74
CA GLY A 125 2.78 -8.66 5.67
C GLY A 125 1.43 -8.83 4.99
N ALA A 126 1.39 -9.41 3.80
CA ALA A 126 0.29 -9.36 2.86
C ALA A 126 -1.00 -10.04 3.36
N LEU A 127 -2.15 -9.38 3.19
CA LEU A 127 -3.48 -9.96 3.38
C LEU A 127 -3.92 -10.70 2.11
N THR A 128 -3.62 -11.98 2.04
CA THR A 128 -3.95 -12.83 0.88
C THR A 128 -5.09 -13.80 1.15
N GLY A 129 -5.63 -13.83 2.37
CA GLY A 129 -6.73 -14.69 2.81
C GLY A 129 -7.49 -14.07 3.97
N PRO A 130 -8.60 -14.69 4.42
CA PRO A 130 -9.43 -14.17 5.51
C PRO A 130 -8.63 -14.11 6.82
N LEU A 131 -8.86 -13.07 7.60
CA LEU A 131 -8.21 -12.87 8.88
C LEU A 131 -9.22 -12.44 9.93
N ASP A 132 -9.35 -13.26 10.96
CA ASP A 132 -10.21 -12.95 12.11
C ASP A 132 -9.37 -12.23 13.17
N TYR A 133 -9.56 -10.93 13.27
CA TYR A 133 -8.95 -10.13 14.33
C TYR A 133 -9.76 -10.17 15.59
N PRO A 134 -9.12 -10.29 16.75
CA PRO A 134 -9.77 -10.11 18.05
C PRO A 134 -10.02 -8.61 18.31
N TRP A 135 -10.98 -8.02 17.59
CA TRP A 135 -11.25 -6.58 17.63
C TRP A 135 -11.46 -6.03 19.05
N GLY A 136 -11.93 -6.87 19.98
CA GLY A 136 -12.05 -6.51 21.41
C GLY A 136 -10.71 -6.31 22.12
N GLU A 137 -9.59 -6.76 21.57
CA GLU A 137 -8.25 -6.51 22.09
C GLU A 137 -7.62 -5.24 21.47
N ILE A 138 -8.15 -4.81 20.33
CA ILE A 138 -7.66 -3.65 19.56
C ILE A 138 -8.45 -2.40 19.93
N PHE A 139 -9.78 -2.52 20.03
CA PHE A 139 -10.69 -1.42 20.28
C PHE A 139 -11.36 -1.54 21.65
N SER A 140 -11.61 -0.41 22.31
CA SER A 140 -12.33 -0.37 23.58
C SER A 140 -13.78 -0.82 23.42
N ALA A 141 -14.38 -1.31 24.51
CA ALA A 141 -15.79 -1.69 24.52
C ALA A 141 -16.72 -0.54 24.09
N ALA A 142 -16.38 0.72 24.42
CA ALA A 142 -17.15 1.90 24.04
C ALA A 142 -17.12 2.13 22.51
N GLN A 143 -15.95 1.94 21.87
CA GLN A 143 -15.81 2.04 20.40
C GLN A 143 -16.59 0.93 19.70
N LEU A 144 -16.51 -0.31 20.17
CA LEU A 144 -17.26 -1.41 19.59
C LEU A 144 -18.78 -1.26 19.78
N ASP A 145 -19.23 -0.71 20.92
CA ASP A 145 -20.66 -0.36 21.15
C ASP A 145 -21.11 0.75 20.20
N GLU A 146 -20.30 1.80 20.01
CA GLU A 146 -20.57 2.85 19.02
C GLU A 146 -20.69 2.25 17.61
N LEU A 147 -19.74 1.41 17.21
CA LEU A 147 -19.76 0.72 15.92
C LEU A 147 -21.03 -0.12 15.75
N GLY A 148 -21.41 -0.89 16.76
CA GLY A 148 -22.62 -1.73 16.72
C GLY A 148 -23.91 -0.92 16.60
N ARG A 149 -24.01 0.26 17.25
CA ARG A 149 -25.20 1.12 17.22
C ARG A 149 -25.30 1.99 15.98
N THR A 150 -24.16 2.48 15.45
CA THR A 150 -24.15 3.51 14.41
C THR A 150 -23.59 3.02 13.08
N GLY A 151 -22.99 1.83 13.05
CA GLY A 151 -22.25 1.30 11.90
C GLY A 151 -20.88 1.98 11.69
N ARG A 152 -20.48 2.88 12.58
CA ARG A 152 -19.22 3.64 12.52
C ARG A 152 -18.66 3.82 13.92
N MET A 153 -17.34 3.98 14.01
CA MET A 153 -16.69 4.38 15.26
C MET A 153 -15.53 5.35 14.99
N ARG A 154 -15.25 6.20 15.96
CA ARG A 154 -14.13 7.13 15.95
C ARG A 154 -12.93 6.50 16.66
N VAL A 155 -11.79 6.44 15.97
CA VAL A 155 -10.53 5.94 16.52
C VAL A 155 -9.56 7.12 16.63
N PRO A 156 -9.04 7.45 17.82
CA PRO A 156 -8.00 8.47 17.98
C PRO A 156 -6.82 8.16 17.07
N ASP A 157 -6.26 9.21 16.47
CA ASP A 157 -5.05 9.11 15.65
C ASP A 157 -3.85 9.61 16.48
N ASP A 158 -2.99 8.68 16.87
CA ASP A 158 -1.76 8.98 17.62
C ASP A 158 -0.54 9.16 16.68
N GLY A 159 -0.77 9.23 15.37
CA GLY A 159 0.26 9.39 14.35
C GLY A 159 0.89 10.79 14.34
N PRO A 160 1.93 10.99 13.53
CA PRO A 160 2.68 12.25 13.46
C PRO A 160 1.96 13.34 12.65
N THR A 161 0.69 13.15 12.31
CA THR A 161 -0.11 14.08 11.51
C THR A 161 -1.01 14.96 12.39
N PRO A 162 -1.56 16.08 11.87
CA PRO A 162 -2.49 16.90 12.62
C PRO A 162 -3.89 16.27 12.78
N ARG A 163 -4.14 15.07 12.26
CA ARG A 163 -5.43 14.38 12.38
C ARG A 163 -5.66 13.94 13.82
N GLU A 164 -6.78 14.31 14.39
CA GLU A 164 -7.14 13.92 15.77
C GLU A 164 -7.74 12.52 15.87
N ALA A 165 -8.44 12.09 14.82
CA ALA A 165 -9.07 10.78 14.78
C ALA A 165 -9.46 10.37 13.36
N THR A 166 -9.52 9.07 13.15
CA THR A 166 -10.03 8.43 11.94
C THR A 166 -11.40 7.82 12.22
N VAL A 167 -12.34 7.91 11.28
CA VAL A 167 -13.66 7.27 11.36
C VAL A 167 -13.67 6.02 10.49
N ILE A 168 -13.90 4.87 11.11
CA ILE A 168 -13.99 3.57 10.41
C ILE A 168 -15.41 3.04 10.41
N ALA A 169 -15.81 2.32 9.35
CA ALA A 169 -17.10 1.66 9.25
C ALA A 169 -17.02 0.18 9.69
N ALA A 170 -18.17 -0.40 10.07
CA ALA A 170 -18.26 -1.83 10.36
C ALA A 170 -17.82 -2.70 9.15
N ASP A 171 -18.14 -2.27 7.93
CA ASP A 171 -17.75 -2.95 6.70
C ASP A 171 -16.22 -3.02 6.52
N THR A 172 -15.48 -2.05 7.07
CA THR A 172 -14.02 -2.06 7.04
C THR A 172 -13.48 -3.22 7.87
N LEU A 173 -14.00 -3.41 9.09
CA LEU A 173 -13.59 -4.55 9.93
C LEU A 173 -14.02 -5.89 9.33
N ALA A 174 -15.23 -5.97 8.80
CA ALA A 174 -15.74 -7.17 8.14
C ALA A 174 -14.93 -7.54 6.88
N SER A 175 -14.31 -6.57 6.22
CA SER A 175 -13.54 -6.81 5.01
C SER A 175 -12.30 -7.69 5.22
N PHE A 176 -11.79 -7.80 6.45
CA PHE A 176 -10.66 -8.68 6.78
C PHE A 176 -11.07 -10.15 6.82
N SER A 177 -12.22 -10.48 7.44
CA SER A 177 -12.68 -11.87 7.58
C SER A 177 -13.41 -12.41 6.34
N THR A 178 -13.88 -11.52 5.45
CA THR A 178 -14.65 -11.90 4.25
C THR A 178 -13.80 -12.07 2.99
N ILE A 179 -12.48 -12.14 3.10
CA ILE A 179 -11.58 -12.32 1.96
C ILE A 179 -11.74 -13.74 1.38
N SER A 180 -12.19 -13.82 0.13
CA SER A 180 -12.09 -15.06 -0.65
C SER A 180 -10.74 -15.07 -1.35
N GLN A 181 -9.83 -15.93 -0.91
CA GLN A 181 -8.45 -16.00 -1.45
C GLN A 181 -8.41 -16.22 -2.96
N SER A 182 -9.20 -17.15 -3.47
CA SER A 182 -9.24 -17.43 -4.91
C SER A 182 -9.81 -16.28 -5.73
N GLN A 183 -10.85 -15.60 -5.23
CA GLN A 183 -11.43 -14.44 -5.90
C GLN A 183 -10.49 -13.23 -5.84
N LEU A 184 -9.66 -13.13 -4.82
CA LEU A 184 -8.68 -12.06 -4.66
C LEU A 184 -7.47 -12.26 -5.58
N LEU A 185 -6.90 -13.47 -5.62
CA LEU A 185 -5.61 -13.73 -6.26
C LEU A 185 -5.72 -14.15 -7.73
N ALA A 186 -6.76 -14.87 -8.14
CA ALA A 186 -6.89 -15.33 -9.52
C ALA A 186 -7.02 -14.22 -10.59
N PRO A 187 -7.56 -13.01 -10.29
CA PRO A 187 -7.57 -11.90 -11.25
C PRO A 187 -6.22 -11.24 -11.49
N ILE A 188 -5.22 -11.44 -10.62
CA ILE A 188 -3.91 -10.81 -10.73
C ILE A 188 -3.20 -11.27 -12.00
N ARG A 189 -2.58 -10.35 -12.72
CA ARG A 189 -1.93 -10.63 -14.03
C ARG A 189 -0.42 -10.34 -14.03
N CYS A 190 0.09 -9.66 -13.02
CA CYS A 190 1.51 -9.34 -12.88
C CYS A 190 2.16 -10.19 -11.78
N PRO A 191 3.47 -10.46 -11.86
CA PRO A 191 4.19 -11.18 -10.81
C PRO A 191 4.17 -10.41 -9.48
N VAL A 192 4.11 -11.16 -8.38
CA VAL A 192 4.02 -10.62 -7.02
C VAL A 192 5.12 -11.19 -6.15
N LEU A 193 5.86 -10.31 -5.46
CA LEU A 193 6.74 -10.67 -4.37
C LEU A 193 5.99 -10.50 -3.04
N LEU A 194 5.82 -11.58 -2.31
CA LEU A 194 5.29 -11.58 -0.95
C LEU A 194 6.47 -11.62 0.04
N ILE A 195 6.53 -10.71 1.01
CA ILE A 195 7.55 -10.70 2.07
C ILE A 195 6.86 -10.75 3.42
N HIS A 196 7.17 -11.75 4.23
CA HIS A 196 6.60 -11.92 5.56
C HIS A 196 7.66 -12.07 6.65
N GLY A 197 7.33 -11.61 7.85
CA GLY A 197 8.07 -11.98 9.04
C GLY A 197 7.83 -13.45 9.40
N GLY A 198 8.90 -14.13 9.81
CA GLY A 198 8.89 -15.54 10.22
C GLY A 198 8.97 -15.73 11.73
N GLN A 199 8.66 -14.69 12.54
CA GLN A 199 8.54 -14.83 13.98
C GLN A 199 7.35 -15.74 14.31
N LEU A 200 7.58 -16.70 15.21
CA LEU A 200 6.52 -17.55 15.73
C LEU A 200 5.81 -16.86 16.90
N ILE A 201 4.48 -16.92 16.90
CA ILE A 201 3.62 -16.46 18.00
C ILE A 201 3.12 -17.71 18.71
N GLU A 202 3.49 -17.89 19.98
CA GLU A 202 3.16 -19.10 20.78
C GLU A 202 3.58 -20.43 20.10
N GLY A 203 4.64 -20.39 19.28
CA GLY A 203 5.13 -21.54 18.54
C GLY A 203 4.48 -21.77 17.19
N GLU A 204 3.49 -20.98 16.82
CA GLU A 204 2.74 -21.06 15.57
C GLU A 204 3.19 -19.97 14.57
N GLU A 205 3.11 -20.29 13.28
CA GLU A 205 3.34 -19.33 12.20
C GLU A 205 2.20 -18.30 12.13
N HIS A 206 2.52 -17.04 11.86
CA HIS A 206 1.50 -15.99 11.73
C HIS A 206 0.51 -16.34 10.61
N GLN A 207 -0.80 -16.17 10.85
CA GLN A 207 -1.87 -16.56 9.94
C GLN A 207 -1.72 -15.95 8.54
N LEU A 208 -1.26 -14.70 8.42
CA LEU A 208 -1.00 -14.04 7.13
C LEU A 208 0.06 -14.77 6.29
N LEU A 209 1.13 -15.26 6.93
CA LEU A 209 2.16 -16.03 6.25
C LEU A 209 1.61 -17.38 5.79
N THR A 210 0.85 -18.07 6.64
CA THR A 210 0.17 -19.32 6.28
C THR A 210 -0.75 -19.15 5.07
N HIS A 211 -1.57 -18.07 5.04
CA HIS A 211 -2.41 -17.76 3.89
C HIS A 211 -1.60 -17.46 2.63
N SER A 212 -0.49 -16.74 2.76
CA SER A 212 0.36 -16.44 1.61
C SER A 212 1.03 -17.68 1.04
N ARG A 213 1.42 -18.65 1.86
CA ARG A 213 1.93 -19.96 1.39
C ARG A 213 0.87 -20.72 0.57
N VAL A 214 -0.36 -20.76 1.09
CA VAL A 214 -1.49 -21.45 0.42
C VAL A 214 -1.90 -20.71 -0.86
N GLY A 215 -1.87 -19.39 -0.84
CA GLY A 215 -2.28 -18.52 -1.96
C GLY A 215 -1.26 -18.39 -3.07
N LEU A 216 0.03 -18.61 -2.80
CA LEU A 216 1.09 -18.42 -3.80
C LEU A 216 0.84 -19.14 -5.14
N PRO A 217 0.36 -20.39 -5.19
CA PRO A 217 0.05 -21.06 -6.45
C PRO A 217 -1.09 -20.45 -7.27
N LEU A 218 -1.89 -19.55 -6.68
CA LEU A 218 -2.97 -18.83 -7.36
C LEU A 218 -2.49 -17.54 -8.05
N LEU A 219 -1.29 -17.08 -7.72
CA LEU A 219 -0.65 -15.93 -8.33
C LEU A 219 0.02 -16.31 -9.67
N PRO A 220 0.30 -15.32 -10.53
CA PRO A 220 0.99 -15.57 -11.81
C PRO A 220 2.33 -16.27 -11.63
N PRO A 221 2.77 -17.06 -12.65
CA PRO A 221 4.11 -17.64 -12.67
C PRO A 221 5.18 -16.58 -12.46
N GLY A 222 6.23 -16.94 -11.72
CA GLY A 222 7.29 -16.01 -11.32
C GLY A 222 7.04 -15.30 -9.98
N SER A 223 5.81 -15.35 -9.44
CA SER A 223 5.55 -14.83 -8.08
C SER A 223 6.35 -15.60 -7.03
N ARG A 224 6.81 -14.90 -5.98
CA ARG A 224 7.71 -15.45 -4.94
C ARG A 224 7.20 -15.10 -3.55
N LEU A 225 7.59 -15.93 -2.58
CA LEU A 225 7.38 -15.70 -1.15
C LEU A 225 8.74 -15.74 -0.44
N GLU A 226 9.09 -14.64 0.20
CA GLU A 226 10.26 -14.49 1.05
C GLU A 226 9.83 -14.43 2.52
N VAL A 227 10.54 -15.16 3.38
CA VAL A 227 10.25 -15.19 4.82
C VAL A 227 11.49 -14.73 5.58
N LEU A 228 11.39 -13.58 6.23
CA LEU A 228 12.45 -12.99 7.03
C LEU A 228 12.42 -13.62 8.43
N ARG A 229 13.33 -14.55 8.66
CA ARG A 229 13.36 -15.32 9.91
C ARG A 229 13.54 -14.40 11.12
N GLY A 230 12.67 -14.56 12.12
CA GLY A 230 12.70 -13.78 13.36
C GLY A 230 12.04 -12.39 13.26
N ALA A 231 11.72 -11.91 12.06
CA ALA A 231 10.98 -10.67 11.89
C ALA A 231 9.52 -10.83 12.30
N ASP A 232 8.94 -9.79 12.87
CA ASP A 232 7.52 -9.65 13.15
C ASP A 232 6.72 -9.22 11.92
N HIS A 233 5.42 -8.99 12.08
CA HIS A 233 4.55 -8.47 11.02
C HIS A 233 4.94 -7.07 10.56
N ALA A 234 5.45 -6.23 11.44
CA ALA A 234 5.79 -4.84 11.14
C ALA A 234 7.05 -4.70 10.28
N LEU A 235 7.99 -5.66 10.35
CA LEU A 235 9.26 -5.70 9.59
C LEU A 235 10.18 -4.48 9.82
N LEU A 236 9.97 -3.69 10.88
CA LEU A 236 10.69 -2.42 11.09
C LEU A 236 12.20 -2.64 11.26
N ASP A 237 12.59 -3.67 12.00
CA ASP A 237 14.03 -3.99 12.22
C ASP A 237 14.67 -4.68 11.00
N TYR A 238 13.91 -4.92 9.92
CA TYR A 238 14.35 -5.66 8.74
C TYR A 238 14.22 -4.85 7.44
N ILE A 239 14.08 -3.51 7.55
CA ILE A 239 13.86 -2.63 6.40
C ILE A 239 14.96 -2.74 5.34
N GLU A 240 16.23 -2.88 5.73
CA GLU A 240 17.33 -3.10 4.78
C GLU A 240 17.16 -4.41 3.98
N ALA A 241 16.69 -5.47 4.64
CA ALA A 241 16.43 -6.74 3.95
C ALA A 241 15.23 -6.62 3.01
N VAL A 242 14.15 -5.93 3.44
CA VAL A 242 12.99 -5.63 2.60
C VAL A 242 13.40 -4.81 1.38
N ALA A 243 14.21 -3.75 1.57
CA ALA A 243 14.71 -2.90 0.49
C ALA A 243 15.52 -3.72 -0.53
N ARG A 244 16.44 -4.57 -0.07
CA ARG A 244 17.25 -5.43 -0.95
C ARG A 244 16.36 -6.36 -1.77
N HIS A 245 15.45 -7.13 -1.16
CA HIS A 245 14.53 -8.01 -1.87
C HIS A 245 13.66 -7.22 -2.86
N GLY A 246 13.21 -6.03 -2.47
CA GLY A 246 12.41 -5.15 -3.32
C GLY A 246 13.19 -4.64 -4.53
N LEU A 247 14.44 -4.19 -4.34
CA LEU A 247 15.31 -3.73 -5.42
C LEU A 247 15.67 -4.84 -6.41
N ASP A 248 16.04 -6.03 -5.90
CA ASP A 248 16.32 -7.20 -6.74
C ASP A 248 15.08 -7.57 -7.57
N TRP A 249 13.89 -7.51 -6.96
CA TRP A 249 12.62 -7.76 -7.62
C TRP A 249 12.28 -6.72 -8.69
N LEU A 250 12.44 -5.44 -8.37
CA LEU A 250 12.19 -4.34 -9.31
C LEU A 250 13.16 -4.39 -10.50
N ALA A 251 14.42 -4.71 -10.27
CA ALA A 251 15.40 -4.87 -11.35
C ALA A 251 15.02 -5.99 -12.34
N GLU A 252 14.35 -7.04 -11.87
CA GLU A 252 13.88 -8.17 -12.71
C GLU A 252 12.57 -7.85 -13.44
N HIS A 253 11.61 -7.19 -12.77
CA HIS A 253 10.23 -7.08 -13.25
C HIS A 253 9.80 -5.68 -13.70
N LEU A 254 10.55 -4.65 -13.32
CA LEU A 254 10.33 -3.25 -13.71
C LEU A 254 11.67 -2.51 -13.88
N PRO A 255 12.58 -2.98 -14.74
CA PRO A 255 13.91 -2.38 -14.88
C PRO A 255 13.81 -0.89 -15.24
N VAL A 256 14.70 -0.08 -14.63
CA VAL A 256 14.91 1.32 -15.01
C VAL A 256 15.59 1.34 -16.36
N GLU A 257 14.88 1.80 -17.39
CA GLU A 257 15.45 1.97 -18.72
C GLU A 257 16.07 3.37 -18.84
N ALA A 258 17.33 3.46 -19.26
CA ALA A 258 17.95 4.73 -19.51
C ALA A 258 17.26 5.41 -20.71
N GLU A 259 16.75 6.62 -20.49
CA GLU A 259 16.17 7.52 -21.48
C GLU A 259 14.78 7.14 -22.06
N GLY A 260 13.72 7.51 -21.34
CA GLY A 260 12.40 7.82 -21.92
C GLY A 260 12.14 9.34 -21.87
N PRO A 261 11.27 9.90 -22.74
CA PRO A 261 10.95 11.32 -22.72
C PRO A 261 10.28 11.70 -21.41
N ARG A 262 10.92 12.63 -20.67
CA ARG A 262 10.41 13.12 -19.39
C ARG A 262 9.39 14.23 -19.66
N THR A 263 8.13 14.01 -19.33
CA THR A 263 7.17 15.11 -19.18
C THR A 263 7.31 15.62 -17.73
N ARG A 264 7.92 16.81 -17.54
CA ARG A 264 8.01 17.41 -16.19
C ARG A 264 6.64 17.79 -15.69
N LEU A 265 6.32 17.45 -14.44
CA LEU A 265 5.15 17.99 -13.75
C LEU A 265 5.31 19.49 -13.50
N ARG A 266 4.23 20.25 -13.67
CA ARG A 266 4.15 21.63 -13.15
C ARG A 266 3.74 21.58 -11.68
N ALA A 267 4.08 22.62 -10.92
CA ALA A 267 3.72 22.76 -9.50
C ALA A 267 2.20 22.67 -9.22
N ASP A 268 1.35 22.73 -10.24
CA ASP A 268 -0.11 22.56 -10.19
C ASP A 268 -0.58 21.11 -10.51
N GLY A 269 0.35 20.15 -10.62
CA GLY A 269 0.06 18.74 -10.89
C GLY A 269 -0.37 18.47 -12.34
N ARG A 270 -0.16 19.40 -13.29
CA ARG A 270 -0.47 19.20 -14.72
C ARG A 270 0.78 18.86 -15.51
N ALA A 271 0.66 17.93 -16.45
CA ALA A 271 1.73 17.61 -17.38
C ALA A 271 2.14 18.84 -18.19
N ALA A 272 3.45 19.15 -18.23
CA ALA A 272 3.99 20.17 -19.13
C ALA A 272 4.07 19.56 -20.53
N VAL A 273 3.28 20.06 -21.47
CA VAL A 273 3.45 19.75 -22.90
C VAL A 273 4.49 20.75 -23.40
N ASP A 274 5.71 20.28 -23.66
CA ASP A 274 6.68 21.09 -24.40
C ASP A 274 6.20 21.25 -25.84
N ALA A 275 6.08 22.53 -26.26
CA ALA A 275 5.67 22.94 -27.61
C ALA A 275 6.86 22.89 -28.57
#